data_cccec073855cead8ccdd72f9b797f8f1
#
_entry.id   cccec073855cead8ccdd72f9b797f8f1
#
_cell.length_a   1.000
_cell.length_b   1.000
_cell.length_c   1.000
_cell.angle_alpha   90.00
_cell.angle_beta   90.00
_cell.angle_gamma   90.00
#
_symmetry.space_group_name_H-M   'P 1'
#
loop_
_entity.id
_entity.type
_entity.pdbx_description
1 polymer ?
#
loop_
_entity_poly.entity_id
_entity_poly.type
_entity_poly.pdbx_seq_one_letter_code
_entity_poly.pdbx_strand_id
1 'polypeptide(L)'
;CTYLLYEKFKKIKENPKLKWVYDNILIPGTRFLIDAQDNGVPFDKKRLYAAQEVMQDDIDTAVNGLYKNPIINKWEKYNGKDFNPNSTVQLRSLLFDYLDLQPTGKKTGTGAHSTDAEVLQELGSQSEIPRLILDIRQRSKIKNTYLDKIIPQLDRDSRLRTSFNLHGTTSGRLSSSGKLNMQQLPRDNPAVKGCIKAAEGHKIVAMDLTTAEVYVAAVLAKDKALMDVFRSGGNFHSSIAKTVFR
;
A
#
# COMPACT_ATOMS: atom_id res chain seq x y z
N CYS A 1 13.34 -25.84 23.19
CA CYS A 1 11.90 -25.59 22.93
C CYS A 1 11.45 -26.08 21.57
N THR A 2 12.14 -25.79 20.46
CA THR A 2 11.73 -26.17 19.07
C THR A 2 11.60 -27.68 18.89
N TYR A 3 12.52 -28.48 19.45
CA TYR A 3 12.43 -29.95 19.39
C TYR A 3 11.17 -30.48 20.08
N LEU A 4 10.81 -29.96 21.25
CA LEU A 4 9.59 -30.38 21.96
C LEU A 4 8.32 -30.03 21.19
N LEU A 5 8.30 -28.87 20.52
CA LEU A 5 7.21 -28.50 19.62
C LEU A 5 7.13 -29.46 18.42
N TYR A 6 8.27 -29.80 17.81
CA TYR A 6 8.31 -30.76 16.73
C TYR A 6 7.73 -32.12 17.16
N GLU A 7 8.16 -32.65 18.30
CA GLU A 7 7.64 -33.92 18.85
C GLU A 7 6.13 -33.87 19.10
N LYS A 8 5.63 -32.73 19.63
CA LYS A 8 4.20 -32.53 19.87
C LYS A 8 3.38 -32.48 18.57
N PHE A 9 3.90 -31.84 17.54
CA PHE A 9 3.17 -31.59 16.31
C PHE A 9 3.45 -32.60 15.19
N LYS A 10 4.41 -33.53 15.35
CA LYS A 10 4.71 -34.53 14.29
C LYS A 10 3.51 -35.38 13.89
N LYS A 11 2.55 -35.61 14.82
CA LYS A 11 1.31 -36.33 14.55
C LYS A 11 0.37 -35.63 13.53
N ILE A 12 0.54 -34.32 13.31
CA ILE A 12 -0.23 -33.59 12.31
C ILE A 12 0.01 -34.19 10.91
N LYS A 13 1.20 -34.76 10.66
CA LYS A 13 1.54 -35.44 9.40
C LYS A 13 0.83 -36.80 9.21
N GLU A 14 0.20 -37.33 10.23
CA GLU A 14 -0.63 -38.55 10.12
C GLU A 14 -1.94 -38.27 9.34
N ASN A 15 -2.40 -37.00 9.31
CA ASN A 15 -3.49 -36.58 8.44
C ASN A 15 -2.99 -36.41 6.99
N PRO A 16 -3.48 -37.20 6.01
CA PRO A 16 -2.96 -37.15 4.64
C PRO A 16 -3.08 -35.77 3.97
N LYS A 17 -4.15 -34.99 4.24
CA LYS A 17 -4.34 -33.66 3.68
C LYS A 17 -3.33 -32.66 4.25
N LEU A 18 -3.12 -32.67 5.57
CA LEU A 18 -2.15 -31.80 6.24
C LEU A 18 -0.73 -32.16 5.83
N LYS A 19 -0.42 -33.46 5.72
CA LYS A 19 0.86 -33.93 5.21
C LYS A 19 1.11 -33.45 3.79
N TRP A 20 0.12 -33.53 2.90
CA TRP A 20 0.25 -33.06 1.52
C TRP A 20 0.55 -31.55 1.46
N VAL A 21 -0.20 -30.74 2.23
CA VAL A 21 0.05 -29.27 2.32
C VAL A 21 1.45 -29.00 2.84
N TYR A 22 1.88 -29.71 3.89
CA TYR A 22 3.20 -29.53 4.47
C TYR A 22 4.31 -29.86 3.46
N ASP A 23 4.24 -31.01 2.81
CA ASP A 23 5.32 -31.48 1.93
C ASP A 23 5.33 -30.78 0.56
N ASN A 24 4.16 -30.34 0.04
CA ASN A 24 4.04 -29.83 -1.33
C ASN A 24 3.87 -28.30 -1.39
N ILE A 25 3.49 -27.64 -0.29
CA ILE A 25 3.30 -26.18 -0.25
C ILE A 25 4.27 -25.55 0.74
N LEU A 26 4.21 -25.96 2.02
CA LEU A 26 4.93 -25.25 3.07
C LEU A 26 6.45 -25.43 2.98
N ILE A 27 6.93 -26.64 2.78
CA ILE A 27 8.39 -26.89 2.69
C ILE A 27 8.99 -26.29 1.42
N PRO A 28 8.44 -26.52 0.21
CA PRO A 28 8.96 -25.87 -1.00
C PRO A 28 8.82 -24.34 -0.91
N GLY A 29 7.69 -23.83 -0.41
CA GLY A 29 7.45 -22.41 -0.22
C GLY A 29 8.44 -21.77 0.74
N THR A 30 8.78 -22.45 1.85
CA THR A 30 9.80 -21.97 2.80
C THR A 30 11.17 -21.86 2.14
N ARG A 31 11.58 -22.86 1.34
CA ARG A 31 12.85 -22.84 0.60
C ARG A 31 12.89 -21.64 -0.37
N PHE A 32 11.84 -21.50 -1.18
CA PHE A 32 11.71 -20.37 -2.10
C PHE A 32 11.81 -19.02 -1.36
N LEU A 33 11.15 -18.88 -0.21
CA LEU A 33 11.19 -17.63 0.55
C LEU A 33 12.56 -17.35 1.17
N ILE A 34 13.29 -18.38 1.60
CA ILE A 34 14.68 -18.22 2.08
C ILE A 34 15.52 -17.65 0.95
N ASP A 35 15.49 -18.26 -0.24
CA ASP A 35 16.27 -17.79 -1.40
C ASP A 35 15.87 -16.37 -1.81
N ALA A 36 14.56 -16.06 -1.82
CA ALA A 36 14.05 -14.73 -2.13
C ALA A 36 14.50 -13.67 -1.10
N GLN A 37 14.49 -14.02 0.18
CA GLN A 37 14.91 -13.13 1.28
C GLN A 37 16.43 -12.90 1.24
N ASP A 38 17.22 -13.94 1.03
CA ASP A 38 18.67 -13.84 0.93
C ASP A 38 19.10 -13.02 -0.29
N ASN A 39 18.40 -13.19 -1.41
CA ASN A 39 18.65 -12.40 -2.61
C ASN A 39 18.28 -10.93 -2.41
N GLY A 40 17.15 -10.63 -1.78
CA GLY A 40 16.66 -9.27 -1.56
C GLY A 40 16.36 -8.51 -2.86
N VAL A 41 15.87 -7.28 -2.74
CA VAL A 41 15.53 -6.40 -3.86
C VAL A 41 16.62 -5.34 -4.04
N PRO A 42 17.27 -5.24 -5.21
CA PRO A 42 18.32 -4.25 -5.45
C PRO A 42 17.74 -2.85 -5.68
N PHE A 43 18.33 -1.85 -5.01
CA PHE A 43 17.99 -0.44 -5.15
C PHE A 43 19.18 0.39 -5.61
N ASP A 44 18.91 1.42 -6.40
CA ASP A 44 19.86 2.46 -6.75
C ASP A 44 19.87 3.54 -5.65
N LYS A 45 20.92 3.54 -4.81
CA LYS A 45 21.05 4.51 -3.70
C LYS A 45 21.04 5.96 -4.18
N LYS A 46 21.68 6.25 -5.32
CA LYS A 46 21.72 7.63 -5.85
C LYS A 46 20.33 8.11 -6.23
N ARG A 47 19.53 7.25 -6.89
CA ARG A 47 18.13 7.55 -7.22
C ARG A 47 17.25 7.71 -5.98
N LEU A 48 17.48 6.89 -4.94
CA LEU A 48 16.74 7.02 -3.69
C LEU A 48 17.00 8.37 -3.00
N TYR A 49 18.24 8.81 -2.89
CA TYR A 49 18.55 10.11 -2.32
C TYR A 49 18.00 11.25 -3.17
N ALA A 50 18.18 11.21 -4.49
CA ALA A 50 17.59 12.21 -5.38
C ALA A 50 16.06 12.25 -5.28
N ALA A 51 15.40 11.10 -5.21
CA ALA A 51 13.94 11.04 -5.03
C ALA A 51 13.49 11.60 -3.66
N GLN A 52 14.29 11.39 -2.61
CA GLN A 52 14.03 11.95 -1.28
C GLN A 52 14.12 13.48 -1.28
N GLU A 53 15.14 14.05 -1.91
CA GLU A 53 15.32 15.50 -2.04
C GLU A 53 14.17 16.13 -2.84
N VAL A 54 13.90 15.61 -4.04
CA VAL A 54 12.78 16.10 -4.88
C VAL A 54 11.45 16.02 -4.13
N MET A 55 11.20 14.93 -3.41
CA MET A 55 9.96 14.78 -2.64
C MET A 55 9.88 15.77 -1.47
N GLN A 56 11.02 16.11 -0.84
CA GLN A 56 11.05 17.13 0.20
C GLN A 56 10.73 18.51 -0.37
N ASP A 57 11.36 18.90 -1.47
CA ASP A 57 11.11 20.18 -2.15
C ASP A 57 9.65 20.32 -2.60
N ASP A 58 9.08 19.23 -3.10
CA ASP A 58 7.67 19.15 -3.49
C ASP A 58 6.74 19.34 -2.28
N ILE A 59 7.05 18.72 -1.13
CA ILE A 59 6.30 18.90 0.12
C ILE A 59 6.38 20.33 0.59
N ASP A 60 7.58 20.91 0.63
CA ASP A 60 7.81 22.27 1.10
C ASP A 60 7.09 23.29 0.20
N THR A 61 7.09 23.06 -1.11
CA THR A 61 6.36 23.89 -2.07
C THR A 61 4.84 23.79 -1.83
N ALA A 62 4.31 22.60 -1.65
CA ALA A 62 2.88 22.39 -1.40
C ALA A 62 2.44 22.98 -0.04
N VAL A 63 3.26 22.81 1.00
CA VAL A 63 3.02 23.38 2.33
C VAL A 63 3.06 24.92 2.29
N ASN A 64 4.06 25.50 1.62
CA ASN A 64 4.16 26.94 1.44
C ASN A 64 2.96 27.51 0.64
N GLY A 65 2.49 26.77 -0.38
CA GLY A 65 1.27 27.11 -1.11
C GLY A 65 0.03 27.10 -0.22
N LEU A 66 -0.10 26.11 0.66
CA LEU A 66 -1.20 26.03 1.62
C LEU A 66 -1.19 27.22 2.59
N TYR A 67 -0.05 27.57 3.18
CA TYR A 67 0.04 28.71 4.12
C TYR A 67 -0.15 30.08 3.46
N LYS A 68 0.10 30.20 2.16
CA LYS A 68 -0.24 31.43 1.39
C LYS A 68 -1.73 31.53 1.06
N ASN A 69 -2.50 30.49 1.26
CA ASN A 69 -3.92 30.49 0.95
C ASN A 69 -4.70 31.43 1.89
N PRO A 70 -5.50 32.38 1.35
CA PRO A 70 -6.25 33.32 2.18
C PRO A 70 -7.22 32.66 3.17
N ILE A 71 -7.72 31.48 2.88
CA ILE A 71 -8.60 30.71 3.77
C ILE A 71 -7.85 30.33 5.04
N ILE A 72 -6.64 29.81 4.90
CA ILE A 72 -5.79 29.43 6.05
C ILE A 72 -5.48 30.64 6.91
N ASN A 73 -5.02 31.72 6.31
CA ASN A 73 -4.72 32.97 7.02
C ASN A 73 -5.92 33.50 7.80
N LYS A 74 -7.13 33.43 7.23
CA LYS A 74 -8.36 33.87 7.92
C LYS A 74 -8.72 32.91 9.06
N TRP A 75 -8.57 31.61 8.86
CA TRP A 75 -8.84 30.60 9.90
C TRP A 75 -7.87 30.78 11.10
N GLU A 76 -6.58 31.03 10.85
CA GLU A 76 -5.57 31.29 11.88
C GLU A 76 -5.92 32.51 12.70
N LYS A 77 -6.30 33.60 12.04
CA LYS A 77 -6.77 34.83 12.73
C LYS A 77 -8.01 34.58 13.57
N TYR A 78 -8.97 33.82 13.06
CA TYR A 78 -10.20 33.47 13.76
C TYR A 78 -9.95 32.62 15.00
N ASN A 79 -9.03 31.67 14.92
CA ASN A 79 -8.74 30.71 16.00
C ASN A 79 -7.59 31.15 16.92
N GLY A 80 -6.86 32.21 16.58
CA GLY A 80 -5.72 32.73 17.37
C GLY A 80 -4.54 31.75 17.47
N LYS A 81 -4.36 30.89 16.48
CA LYS A 81 -3.29 29.88 16.46
C LYS A 81 -2.94 29.47 15.03
N ASP A 82 -1.70 29.03 14.83
CA ASP A 82 -1.21 28.54 13.55
C ASP A 82 -1.91 27.24 13.14
N PHE A 83 -2.18 27.10 11.84
CA PHE A 83 -2.77 25.90 11.28
C PHE A 83 -1.73 24.80 11.08
N ASN A 84 -2.00 23.61 11.60
CA ASN A 84 -1.19 22.43 11.38
C ASN A 84 -1.95 21.43 10.48
N PRO A 85 -1.53 21.20 9.22
CA PRO A 85 -2.19 20.29 8.29
C PRO A 85 -2.16 18.82 8.73
N ASN A 86 -1.27 18.47 9.66
CA ASN A 86 -1.18 17.13 10.24
C ASN A 86 -2.12 16.94 11.44
N SER A 87 -2.68 18.01 12.00
CA SER A 87 -3.64 17.93 13.10
C SER A 87 -5.04 17.58 12.59
N THR A 88 -5.49 16.37 12.83
CA THR A 88 -6.85 15.95 12.45
C THR A 88 -7.95 16.74 13.15
N VAL A 89 -7.68 17.31 14.32
CA VAL A 89 -8.61 18.16 15.07
C VAL A 89 -8.75 19.50 14.38
N GLN A 90 -7.62 20.17 14.09
CA GLN A 90 -7.63 21.47 13.40
C GLN A 90 -8.19 21.33 11.98
N LEU A 91 -7.87 20.24 11.29
CA LEU A 91 -8.40 19.99 9.96
C LEU A 91 -9.92 19.80 9.96
N ARG A 92 -10.48 19.09 10.94
CA ARG A 92 -11.94 19.01 11.10
C ARG A 92 -12.57 20.36 11.35
N SER A 93 -11.99 21.14 12.28
CA SER A 93 -12.44 22.50 12.56
C SER A 93 -12.40 23.40 11.32
N LEU A 94 -11.34 23.30 10.52
CA LEU A 94 -11.26 24.07 9.28
C LEU A 94 -12.32 23.63 8.25
N LEU A 95 -12.47 22.33 8.02
CA LEU A 95 -13.32 21.82 6.95
C LEU A 95 -14.82 21.90 7.30
N PHE A 96 -15.20 21.53 8.51
CA PHE A 96 -16.60 21.35 8.86
C PHE A 96 -17.16 22.51 9.70
N ASP A 97 -16.35 23.13 10.59
CA ASP A 97 -16.85 24.22 11.45
C ASP A 97 -16.63 25.59 10.80
N TYR A 98 -15.52 25.80 10.07
CA TYR A 98 -15.18 27.10 9.47
C TYR A 98 -15.61 27.25 8.01
N LEU A 99 -15.37 26.21 7.17
CA LEU A 99 -15.74 26.20 5.75
C LEU A 99 -17.14 25.64 5.50
N ASP A 100 -17.79 25.09 6.52
CA ASP A 100 -19.13 24.47 6.46
C ASP A 100 -19.29 23.47 5.30
N LEU A 101 -18.23 22.68 5.03
CA LEU A 101 -18.28 21.65 3.99
C LEU A 101 -19.19 20.53 4.43
N GLN A 102 -20.00 20.02 3.50
CA GLN A 102 -20.94 18.94 3.79
C GLN A 102 -20.19 17.62 4.04
N PRO A 103 -20.31 17.02 5.23
CA PRO A 103 -19.61 15.77 5.55
C PRO A 103 -20.10 14.61 4.68
N THR A 104 -19.17 13.72 4.29
CA THR A 104 -19.46 12.52 3.49
C THR A 104 -20.20 11.43 4.27
N GLY A 105 -20.49 11.63 5.55
CA GLY A 105 -21.11 10.64 6.43
C GLY A 105 -20.13 9.65 7.07
N LYS A 106 -18.89 9.53 6.56
CA LYS A 106 -17.87 8.63 7.11
C LYS A 106 -17.35 9.16 8.44
N LYS A 107 -17.36 8.29 9.47
CA LYS A 107 -16.90 8.62 10.83
C LYS A 107 -15.73 7.75 11.25
N THR A 108 -14.92 8.27 12.18
CA THR A 108 -13.88 7.53 12.87
C THR A 108 -14.47 6.60 13.92
N GLY A 109 -13.68 5.68 14.48
CA GLY A 109 -14.11 4.82 15.59
C GLY A 109 -14.55 5.59 16.85
N THR A 110 -14.18 6.87 16.98
CA THR A 110 -14.59 7.77 18.06
C THR A 110 -15.85 8.61 17.72
N GLY A 111 -16.46 8.37 16.55
CA GLY A 111 -17.67 9.07 16.11
C GLY A 111 -17.44 10.42 15.44
N ALA A 112 -16.21 10.93 15.39
CA ALA A 112 -15.90 12.19 14.70
C ALA A 112 -15.87 12.01 13.17
N HIS A 113 -16.13 13.10 12.40
CA HIS A 113 -16.01 13.06 10.94
C HIS A 113 -14.60 12.64 10.51
N SER A 114 -14.53 11.70 9.57
CA SER A 114 -13.25 11.26 9.01
C SER A 114 -12.62 12.38 8.15
N THR A 115 -11.30 12.41 8.10
CA THR A 115 -10.51 13.26 7.19
C THR A 115 -9.47 12.39 6.47
N ASP A 116 -9.82 11.14 6.18
CA ASP A 116 -8.96 10.25 5.39
C ASP A 116 -8.90 10.66 3.91
N ALA A 117 -8.08 9.93 3.14
CA ALA A 117 -7.83 10.30 1.75
C ALA A 117 -9.10 10.27 0.89
N GLU A 118 -9.99 9.31 1.12
CA GLU A 118 -11.25 9.17 0.38
C GLU A 118 -12.19 10.35 0.65
N VAL A 119 -12.35 10.70 1.94
CA VAL A 119 -13.15 11.86 2.35
C VAL A 119 -12.58 13.16 1.81
N LEU A 120 -11.26 13.37 1.89
CA LEU A 120 -10.62 14.58 1.35
C LEU A 120 -10.76 14.67 -0.18
N GLN A 121 -10.74 13.54 -0.88
CA GLN A 121 -10.95 13.50 -2.32
C GLN A 121 -12.38 13.92 -2.69
N GLU A 122 -13.39 13.43 -1.97
CA GLU A 122 -14.79 13.78 -2.17
C GLU A 122 -15.06 15.27 -1.85
N LEU A 123 -14.55 15.76 -0.71
CA LEU A 123 -14.65 17.16 -0.31
C LEU A 123 -13.88 18.10 -1.25
N GLY A 124 -12.94 17.58 -2.03
CA GLY A 124 -12.23 18.32 -3.06
C GLY A 124 -13.13 18.90 -4.17
N SER A 125 -14.36 18.42 -4.33
CA SER A 125 -15.36 19.03 -5.22
C SER A 125 -15.97 20.32 -4.64
N GLN A 126 -15.95 20.49 -3.31
CA GLN A 126 -16.56 21.62 -2.60
C GLN A 126 -15.54 22.74 -2.32
N SER A 127 -14.26 22.42 -2.15
CA SER A 127 -13.19 23.38 -1.85
C SER A 127 -11.83 22.88 -2.35
N GLU A 128 -10.92 23.82 -2.60
CA GLU A 128 -9.53 23.47 -2.95
C GLU A 128 -8.70 22.98 -1.75
N ILE A 129 -9.06 23.38 -0.52
CA ILE A 129 -8.30 23.06 0.69
C ILE A 129 -8.16 21.55 0.90
N PRO A 130 -9.22 20.73 0.82
CA PRO A 130 -9.08 19.27 0.91
C PRO A 130 -8.10 18.68 -0.11
N ARG A 131 -8.05 19.21 -1.34
CA ARG A 131 -7.13 18.73 -2.38
C ARG A 131 -5.68 19.06 -2.03
N LEU A 132 -5.41 20.28 -1.56
CA LEU A 132 -4.06 20.68 -1.13
C LEU A 132 -3.59 19.82 0.06
N ILE A 133 -4.44 19.59 1.04
CA ILE A 133 -4.11 18.73 2.19
C ILE A 133 -3.86 17.28 1.74
N LEU A 134 -4.69 16.77 0.83
CA LEU A 134 -4.52 15.41 0.29
C LEU A 134 -3.19 15.25 -0.44
N ASP A 135 -2.81 16.22 -1.28
CA ASP A 135 -1.54 16.23 -2.00
C ASP A 135 -0.34 16.23 -1.03
N ILE A 136 -0.34 17.12 -0.03
CA ILE A 136 0.70 17.18 1.01
C ILE A 136 0.81 15.82 1.74
N ARG A 137 -0.31 15.23 2.13
CA ARG A 137 -0.34 13.94 2.84
C ARG A 137 0.16 12.78 1.98
N GLN A 138 -0.19 12.76 0.71
CA GLN A 138 0.26 11.72 -0.23
C GLN A 138 1.78 11.80 -0.43
N ARG A 139 2.34 12.99 -0.68
CA ARG A 139 3.78 13.23 -0.81
C ARG A 139 4.53 12.88 0.48
N SER A 140 4.04 13.35 1.62
CA SER A 140 4.61 13.05 2.95
C SER A 140 4.59 11.54 3.24
N LYS A 141 3.53 10.82 2.85
CA LYS A 141 3.48 9.37 2.99
C LYS A 141 4.55 8.68 2.14
N ILE A 142 4.73 9.11 0.89
CA ILE A 142 5.77 8.54 0.00
C ILE A 142 7.15 8.74 0.61
N LYS A 143 7.46 9.96 1.05
CA LYS A 143 8.75 10.24 1.69
C LYS A 143 8.92 9.48 3.00
N ASN A 144 8.05 9.73 3.99
CA ASN A 144 8.25 9.28 5.37
C ASN A 144 8.03 7.76 5.55
N THR A 145 7.11 7.17 4.76
CA THR A 145 6.78 5.74 4.91
C THR A 145 7.68 4.86 4.06
N TYR A 146 8.16 5.35 2.92
CA TYR A 146 8.93 4.54 1.99
C TYR A 146 10.37 5.02 1.84
N LEU A 147 10.61 6.22 1.30
CA LEU A 147 11.99 6.65 1.01
C LEU A 147 12.85 6.73 2.28
N ASP A 148 12.36 7.38 3.33
CA ASP A 148 13.09 7.55 4.59
C ASP A 148 13.29 6.22 5.33
N LYS A 149 12.46 5.21 5.05
CA LYS A 149 12.58 3.88 5.67
C LYS A 149 13.40 2.90 4.83
N ILE A 150 13.40 3.02 3.50
CA ILE A 150 14.18 2.15 2.63
C ILE A 150 15.68 2.40 2.83
N ILE A 151 16.09 3.67 2.77
CA ILE A 151 17.51 4.07 2.78
C ILE A 151 18.31 3.46 3.94
N PRO A 152 17.88 3.60 5.22
CA PRO A 152 18.63 3.06 6.35
C PRO A 152 18.59 1.53 6.48
N GLN A 153 17.72 0.87 5.71
CA GLN A 153 17.58 -0.59 5.74
C GLN A 153 18.30 -1.30 4.60
N LEU A 154 18.91 -0.54 3.69
CA LEU A 154 19.71 -1.13 2.63
C LEU A 154 21.00 -1.75 3.20
N ASP A 155 21.26 -2.99 2.83
CA ASP A 155 22.50 -3.65 3.15
C ASP A 155 23.69 -3.04 2.36
N ARG A 156 24.89 -3.52 2.65
CA ARG A 156 26.14 -3.04 1.98
C ARG A 156 26.08 -3.19 0.46
N ASP A 157 25.41 -4.21 -0.03
CA ASP A 157 25.20 -4.50 -1.45
C ASP A 157 24.04 -3.71 -2.09
N SER A 158 23.48 -2.73 -1.38
CA SER A 158 22.35 -1.92 -1.81
C SER A 158 21.07 -2.72 -2.04
N ARG A 159 20.92 -3.83 -1.35
CA ARG A 159 19.68 -4.63 -1.40
C ARG A 159 18.86 -4.45 -0.14
N LEU A 160 17.55 -4.40 -0.33
CA LEU A 160 16.57 -4.43 0.75
C LEU A 160 16.13 -5.87 0.98
N ARG A 161 16.34 -6.36 2.18
CA ARG A 161 15.91 -7.69 2.62
C ARG A 161 14.76 -7.55 3.59
N THR A 162 13.70 -8.30 3.36
CA THR A 162 12.51 -8.32 4.22
C THR A 162 12.16 -9.77 4.53
N SER A 163 11.44 -9.99 5.62
CA SER A 163 10.98 -11.34 5.97
C SER A 163 9.58 -11.58 5.44
N PHE A 164 9.38 -12.74 4.83
CA PHE A 164 8.08 -13.22 4.39
C PHE A 164 7.60 -14.37 5.27
N ASN A 165 6.31 -14.42 5.55
CA ASN A 165 5.69 -15.45 6.37
C ASN A 165 4.63 -16.19 5.57
N LEU A 166 4.70 -17.53 5.57
CA LEU A 166 3.70 -18.42 4.96
C LEU A 166 2.43 -18.57 5.81
N HIS A 167 2.53 -18.26 7.10
CA HIS A 167 1.48 -18.52 8.11
C HIS A 167 0.82 -17.24 8.64
N GLY A 168 1.14 -16.09 8.06
CA GLY A 168 0.72 -14.78 8.59
C GLY A 168 -0.73 -14.39 8.25
N THR A 169 -1.44 -15.18 7.43
CA THR A 169 -2.81 -14.90 7.03
C THR A 169 -3.67 -16.17 7.08
N THR A 170 -4.97 -16.00 7.35
CA THR A 170 -5.94 -17.10 7.33
C THR A 170 -6.28 -17.57 5.90
N SER A 171 -6.06 -16.71 4.92
CA SER A 171 -6.32 -16.99 3.50
C SER A 171 -5.20 -17.75 2.79
N GLY A 172 -4.07 -18.02 3.47
CA GLY A 172 -2.89 -18.64 2.86
C GLY A 172 -2.05 -17.68 2.01
N ARG A 173 -2.36 -16.39 1.96
CA ARG A 173 -1.51 -15.37 1.31
C ARG A 173 -0.24 -15.18 2.11
N LEU A 174 0.86 -14.87 1.43
CA LEU A 174 2.07 -14.42 2.09
C LEU A 174 1.83 -13.11 2.84
N SER A 175 2.46 -12.95 3.98
CA SER A 175 2.60 -11.67 4.65
C SER A 175 4.07 -11.30 4.78
N SER A 176 4.38 -10.02 4.81
CA SER A 176 5.73 -9.57 5.10
C SER A 176 5.79 -8.90 6.47
N SER A 177 6.90 -9.10 7.16
CA SER A 177 7.18 -8.53 8.47
C SER A 177 8.50 -7.78 8.45
N GLY A 178 8.74 -6.97 9.50
CA GLY A 178 9.93 -6.16 9.63
C GLY A 178 9.64 -4.66 9.64
N LYS A 179 10.69 -3.85 9.57
CA LYS A 179 10.58 -2.39 9.64
C LYS A 179 9.89 -1.77 8.41
N LEU A 180 9.94 -2.46 7.27
CA LEU A 180 9.27 -2.08 6.04
C LEU A 180 8.52 -3.28 5.45
N ASN A 181 7.23 -3.11 5.22
CA ASN A 181 6.42 -4.12 4.53
C ASN A 181 6.56 -3.93 3.00
N MET A 182 7.35 -4.78 2.36
CA MET A 182 7.59 -4.73 0.92
C MET A 182 6.33 -4.96 0.07
N GLN A 183 5.32 -5.65 0.61
CA GLN A 183 4.05 -5.87 -0.08
C GLN A 183 3.16 -4.62 -0.13
N GLN A 184 3.49 -3.59 0.67
CA GLN A 184 2.77 -2.32 0.72
C GLN A 184 3.47 -1.21 -0.08
N LEU A 185 4.53 -1.51 -0.83
CA LEU A 185 5.13 -0.51 -1.72
C LEU A 185 4.08 0.04 -2.69
N PRO A 186 4.07 1.36 -2.90
CA PRO A 186 3.07 1.99 -3.77
C PRO A 186 3.20 1.45 -5.20
N ARG A 187 2.09 0.93 -5.74
CA ARG A 187 2.08 0.20 -7.01
C ARG A 187 2.56 1.07 -8.18
N ASP A 188 2.10 2.30 -8.23
CA ASP A 188 2.26 3.18 -9.39
C ASP A 188 3.07 4.45 -9.07
N ASN A 189 3.88 4.43 -8.01
CA ASN A 189 4.70 5.59 -7.65
C ASN A 189 6.12 5.46 -8.20
N PRO A 190 6.50 6.29 -9.19
CA PRO A 190 7.80 6.22 -9.84
C PRO A 190 8.96 6.61 -8.90
N ALA A 191 8.71 7.45 -7.88
CA ALA A 191 9.74 7.88 -6.93
C ALA A 191 10.28 6.71 -6.10
N VAL A 192 9.46 5.69 -5.82
CA VAL A 192 9.88 4.49 -5.10
C VAL A 192 10.29 3.37 -6.06
N LYS A 193 9.37 2.99 -6.98
CA LYS A 193 9.64 1.88 -7.92
C LYS A 193 10.74 2.18 -8.92
N GLY A 194 10.88 3.43 -9.36
CA GLY A 194 11.97 3.86 -10.24
C GLY A 194 13.36 3.75 -9.63
N CYS A 195 13.45 3.56 -8.32
CA CYS A 195 14.69 3.31 -7.62
C CYS A 195 15.09 1.82 -7.56
N ILE A 196 14.19 0.91 -7.93
CA ILE A 196 14.52 -0.52 -8.06
C ILE A 196 15.31 -0.71 -9.35
N LYS A 197 16.49 -1.32 -9.25
CA LYS A 197 17.41 -1.48 -10.36
C LYS A 197 17.91 -2.92 -10.41
N ALA A 198 17.86 -3.54 -11.58
CA ALA A 198 18.49 -4.84 -11.78
C ALA A 198 19.99 -4.78 -11.47
N ALA A 199 20.56 -5.86 -10.95
CA ALA A 199 22.00 -6.02 -10.84
C ALA A 199 22.64 -5.98 -12.23
N GLU A 200 23.94 -5.69 -12.27
CA GLU A 200 24.70 -5.66 -13.52
C GLU A 200 24.57 -7.01 -14.27
N GLY A 201 24.34 -6.94 -15.57
CA GLY A 201 24.11 -8.14 -16.41
C GLY A 201 22.72 -8.80 -16.22
N HIS A 202 21.84 -8.25 -15.38
CA HIS A 202 20.52 -8.81 -15.11
C HIS A 202 19.41 -7.87 -15.58
N LYS A 203 18.21 -8.44 -15.70
CA LYS A 203 16.94 -7.70 -15.97
C LYS A 203 15.90 -8.07 -14.91
N ILE A 204 15.04 -7.13 -14.60
CA ILE A 204 13.85 -7.41 -13.77
C ILE A 204 12.76 -7.90 -14.70
N VAL A 205 12.21 -9.07 -14.38
CA VAL A 205 11.03 -9.63 -15.06
C VAL A 205 9.88 -9.58 -14.06
N ALA A 206 8.79 -8.92 -14.44
CA ALA A 206 7.56 -8.86 -13.64
C ALA A 206 6.47 -9.64 -14.38
N MET A 207 5.85 -10.58 -13.69
CA MET A 207 4.71 -11.36 -14.17
C MET A 207 3.60 -11.27 -13.14
N ASP A 208 2.39 -10.92 -13.59
CA ASP A 208 1.21 -10.85 -12.73
C ASP A 208 0.04 -11.57 -13.41
N LEU A 209 -0.70 -12.34 -12.61
CA LEU A 209 -1.88 -13.04 -13.10
C LEU A 209 -3.08 -12.10 -13.00
N THR A 210 -3.56 -11.62 -14.11
CA THR A 210 -4.72 -10.72 -14.16
C THR A 210 -5.96 -11.41 -13.61
N THR A 211 -6.55 -10.87 -12.53
CA THR A 211 -7.81 -11.33 -11.93
C THR A 211 -7.85 -12.84 -11.60
N ALA A 212 -6.71 -13.42 -11.19
CA ALA A 212 -6.58 -14.85 -10.93
C ALA A 212 -7.64 -15.40 -9.94
N GLU A 213 -7.97 -14.65 -8.91
CA GLU A 213 -8.97 -15.05 -7.90
C GLU A 213 -10.36 -15.20 -8.52
N VAL A 214 -10.76 -14.26 -9.37
CA VAL A 214 -12.06 -14.30 -10.06
C VAL A 214 -12.09 -15.42 -11.08
N TYR A 215 -10.97 -15.66 -11.79
CA TYR A 215 -10.86 -16.79 -12.71
C TYR A 215 -11.06 -18.12 -11.97
N VAL A 216 -10.37 -18.33 -10.86
CA VAL A 216 -10.54 -19.54 -10.04
C VAL A 216 -11.97 -19.67 -9.53
N ALA A 217 -12.59 -18.60 -9.07
CA ALA A 217 -13.98 -18.59 -8.64
C ALA A 217 -14.94 -18.99 -9.78
N ALA A 218 -14.74 -18.45 -10.99
CA ALA A 218 -15.54 -18.79 -12.17
C ALA A 218 -15.42 -20.28 -12.53
N VAL A 219 -14.20 -20.83 -12.46
CA VAL A 219 -13.96 -22.26 -12.73
C VAL A 219 -14.62 -23.14 -11.68
N LEU A 220 -14.48 -22.81 -10.39
CA LEU A 220 -15.08 -23.59 -9.29
C LEU A 220 -16.62 -23.53 -9.31
N ALA A 221 -17.19 -22.36 -9.61
CA ALA A 221 -18.62 -22.16 -9.76
C ALA A 221 -19.18 -22.74 -11.08
N LYS A 222 -18.30 -23.12 -12.01
CA LYS A 222 -18.66 -23.52 -13.39
C LYS A 222 -19.51 -22.47 -14.12
N ASP A 223 -19.23 -21.19 -13.82
CA ASP A 223 -19.93 -20.05 -14.43
C ASP A 223 -19.46 -19.84 -15.86
N LYS A 224 -20.30 -20.26 -16.81
CA LYS A 224 -19.99 -20.18 -18.23
C LYS A 224 -19.79 -18.74 -18.71
N ALA A 225 -20.61 -17.80 -18.25
CA ALA A 225 -20.53 -16.41 -18.69
C ALA A 225 -19.20 -15.75 -18.28
N LEU A 226 -18.78 -15.95 -17.03
CA LEU A 226 -17.46 -15.49 -16.56
C LEU A 226 -16.31 -16.19 -17.26
N MET A 227 -16.40 -17.51 -17.46
CA MET A 227 -15.36 -18.28 -18.16
C MET A 227 -15.21 -17.79 -19.61
N ASP A 228 -16.29 -17.44 -20.29
CA ASP A 228 -16.25 -16.94 -21.68
C ASP A 228 -15.62 -15.54 -21.76
N VAL A 229 -15.82 -14.66 -20.77
CA VAL A 229 -15.08 -13.38 -20.67
C VAL A 229 -13.57 -13.61 -20.62
N PHE A 230 -13.11 -14.57 -19.82
CA PHE A 230 -11.66 -14.90 -19.74
C PHE A 230 -11.12 -15.54 -21.00
N ARG A 231 -11.88 -16.44 -21.65
CA ARG A 231 -11.49 -17.12 -22.90
C ARG A 231 -11.39 -16.15 -24.07
N SER A 232 -12.26 -15.15 -24.11
CA SER A 232 -12.23 -14.12 -25.17
C SER A 232 -11.14 -13.05 -24.97
N GLY A 233 -10.34 -13.14 -23.90
CA GLY A 233 -9.35 -12.10 -23.57
C GLY A 233 -9.98 -10.77 -23.12
N GLY A 234 -11.26 -10.78 -22.77
CA GLY A 234 -11.99 -9.59 -22.31
C GLY A 234 -11.53 -9.10 -20.93
N ASN A 235 -11.66 -7.79 -20.71
CA ASN A 235 -11.42 -7.22 -19.39
C ASN A 235 -12.64 -7.51 -18.48
N PHE A 236 -12.43 -8.30 -17.43
CA PHE A 236 -13.46 -8.70 -16.48
C PHE A 236 -14.20 -7.49 -15.88
N HIS A 237 -13.46 -6.51 -15.36
CA HIS A 237 -14.06 -5.33 -14.71
C HIS A 237 -14.92 -4.52 -15.68
N SER A 238 -14.46 -4.34 -16.91
CA SER A 238 -15.23 -3.65 -17.95
C SER A 238 -16.50 -4.41 -18.33
N SER A 239 -16.44 -5.75 -18.37
CA SER A 239 -17.60 -6.59 -18.70
C SER A 239 -18.65 -6.53 -17.59
N ILE A 240 -18.24 -6.61 -16.32
CA ILE A 240 -19.15 -6.47 -15.17
C ILE A 240 -19.74 -5.05 -15.12
N ALA A 241 -18.92 -4.01 -15.29
CA ALA A 241 -19.44 -2.64 -15.31
C ALA A 241 -20.51 -2.43 -16.39
N LYS A 242 -20.32 -2.95 -17.58
CA LYS A 242 -21.34 -2.90 -18.66
C LYS A 242 -22.62 -3.64 -18.31
N THR A 243 -22.54 -4.66 -17.48
CA THR A 243 -23.73 -5.44 -17.07
C THR A 243 -24.49 -4.76 -15.94
N VAL A 244 -23.77 -4.15 -14.98
CA VAL A 244 -24.36 -3.56 -13.77
C VAL A 244 -24.86 -2.13 -14.02
N PHE A 245 -24.16 -1.35 -14.83
CA PHE A 245 -24.43 0.08 -15.08
C PHE A 245 -25.10 0.35 -16.44
N ARG A 246 -25.84 -0.60 -16.95
CA ARG A 246 -26.69 -0.44 -18.14
C ARG A 246 -27.98 0.29 -17.84
#